data_231f33981bafb18dfaabf798ff89b5f8
#
_entry.id   231f33981bafb18dfaabf798ff89b5f8
#
_cell.length_a   1.000
_cell.length_b   1.000
_cell.length_c   1.000
_cell.angle_alpha   90.00
_cell.angle_beta   90.00
_cell.angle_gamma   90.00
#
_symmetry.space_group_name_H-M   'P 1'
#
loop_
_entity.id
_entity.type
_entity.pdbx_description
1 polymer ?
#
loop_
_entity_poly.entity_id
_entity_poly.type
_entity_poly.pdbx_seq_one_letter_code
_entity_poly.pdbx_strand_id
1 'polypeptide(L)'
;IENPNDADVADLTRRHMIHPLAQQEILITTYRPKLEDYDDHLYLVLHFPVVDAKTGAISSREIDFVVFPYNLITVHYQEIPQLDEFQQLLGEHEALRERTFGASSGQLLYHIIRQLFAVSKKELETIEKKVQSAQDRVFEGHERETLQDISHLRRDLLNFQKALKPQH
;
A
#
# COMPACT_ATOMS: atom_id res chain seq x y z
N ILE A 1 1.62 7.33 -10.31
CA ILE A 1 2.15 6.70 -11.54
C ILE A 1 2.19 5.21 -11.29
N GLU A 2 1.60 4.44 -12.19
CA GLU A 2 1.62 2.99 -12.13
C GLU A 2 2.67 2.43 -13.10
N ASN A 3 3.49 1.49 -12.61
CA ASN A 3 4.52 0.78 -13.37
C ASN A 3 5.41 1.73 -14.22
N PRO A 4 6.18 2.64 -13.58
CA PRO A 4 6.93 3.69 -14.25
C PRO A 4 8.01 3.14 -15.18
N ASN A 5 8.30 3.88 -16.22
CA ASN A 5 9.39 3.64 -17.15
C ASN A 5 10.36 4.83 -17.18
N ASP A 6 11.48 4.69 -17.89
CA ASP A 6 12.51 5.75 -17.99
C ASP A 6 11.95 7.09 -18.50
N ALA A 7 10.95 7.07 -19.39
CA ALA A 7 10.35 8.30 -19.92
C ALA A 7 9.49 8.99 -18.85
N ASP A 8 8.77 8.23 -18.02
CA ASP A 8 7.99 8.76 -16.90
C ASP A 8 8.89 9.43 -15.87
N VAL A 9 10.02 8.76 -15.50
CA VAL A 9 10.99 9.30 -14.55
C VAL A 9 11.66 10.55 -15.11
N ALA A 10 12.01 10.56 -16.40
CA ALA A 10 12.57 11.75 -17.04
C ALA A 10 11.60 12.94 -17.07
N ASP A 11 10.30 12.69 -17.26
CA ASP A 11 9.29 13.72 -17.20
C ASP A 11 9.08 14.26 -15.78
N LEU A 12 9.03 13.37 -14.79
CA LEU A 12 8.97 13.74 -13.37
C LEU A 12 10.17 14.60 -12.98
N THR A 13 11.38 14.18 -13.35
CA THR A 13 12.61 14.92 -13.02
C THR A 13 12.64 16.31 -13.62
N ARG A 14 12.15 16.48 -14.85
CA ARG A 14 12.05 17.80 -15.47
C ARG A 14 11.10 18.74 -14.71
N ARG A 15 10.04 18.19 -14.12
CA ARG A 15 9.01 18.98 -13.43
C ARG A 15 9.34 19.25 -11.98
N HIS A 16 10.01 18.31 -11.30
CA HIS A 16 10.10 18.28 -9.84
C HIS A 16 11.52 18.13 -9.29
N MET A 17 12.57 18.18 -10.13
CA MET A 17 13.97 18.09 -9.70
C MET A 17 14.25 16.93 -8.71
N ILE A 18 13.76 15.74 -9.01
CA ILE A 18 13.94 14.56 -8.16
C ILE A 18 15.44 14.21 -8.06
N HIS A 19 15.91 13.90 -6.85
CA HIS A 19 17.30 13.52 -6.61
C HIS A 19 17.70 12.30 -7.45
N PRO A 20 18.93 12.27 -8.06
CA PRO A 20 19.34 11.18 -8.97
C PRO A 20 19.24 9.77 -8.37
N LEU A 21 19.49 9.60 -7.07
CA LEU A 21 19.33 8.31 -6.41
C LEU A 21 17.87 7.89 -6.37
N ALA A 22 16.96 8.79 -6.00
CA ALA A 22 15.53 8.51 -5.99
C ALA A 22 14.98 8.18 -7.40
N GLN A 23 15.52 8.83 -8.46
CA GLN A 23 15.15 8.51 -9.84
C GLN A 23 15.47 7.05 -10.21
N GLN A 24 16.63 6.54 -9.79
CA GLN A 24 17.02 5.15 -10.05
C GLN A 24 16.15 4.17 -9.28
N GLU A 25 15.76 4.53 -8.08
CA GLU A 25 14.97 3.68 -7.22
C GLU A 25 13.50 3.60 -7.63
N ILE A 26 12.92 4.68 -8.13
CA ILE A 26 11.55 4.71 -8.70
C ILE A 26 11.37 3.67 -9.84
N LEU A 27 12.44 3.22 -10.47
CA LEU A 27 12.39 2.21 -11.55
C LEU A 27 12.49 0.77 -11.04
N ILE A 28 12.75 0.56 -9.74
CA ILE A 28 13.08 -0.76 -9.19
C ILE A 28 12.29 -0.97 -7.90
N THR A 29 11.54 -2.08 -7.83
CA THR A 29 10.88 -2.45 -6.57
C THR A 29 11.89 -2.78 -5.48
N THR A 30 11.61 -2.34 -4.26
CA THR A 30 12.41 -2.67 -3.08
C THR A 30 11.65 -3.61 -2.15
N TYR A 31 12.38 -4.37 -1.31
CA TYR A 31 11.76 -5.28 -0.34
C TYR A 31 11.67 -4.69 1.07
N ARG A 32 12.20 -3.48 1.26
CA ARG A 32 12.27 -2.88 2.60
C ARG A 32 11.74 -1.46 2.56
N PRO A 33 10.86 -1.13 3.50
CA PRO A 33 10.47 0.25 3.72
C PRO A 33 11.69 1.10 4.05
N LYS A 34 11.69 2.34 3.59
CA LYS A 34 12.74 3.31 3.87
C LYS A 34 12.21 4.72 3.81
N LEU A 35 12.92 5.61 4.45
CA LEU A 35 12.73 7.05 4.37
C LEU A 35 14.08 7.69 4.10
N GLU A 36 14.16 8.48 3.04
CA GLU A 36 15.33 9.30 2.70
C GLU A 36 14.93 10.77 2.66
N ASP A 37 15.72 11.58 3.33
CA ASP A 37 15.53 13.03 3.41
C ASP A 37 16.54 13.71 2.48
N TYR A 38 16.02 14.34 1.43
CA TYR A 38 16.77 15.17 0.51
C TYR A 38 16.47 16.65 0.79
N ASP A 39 17.31 17.56 0.34
CA ASP A 39 17.24 18.99 0.65
C ASP A 39 15.87 19.63 0.32
N ASP A 40 15.18 19.13 -0.71
CA ASP A 40 13.95 19.70 -1.24
C ASP A 40 12.75 18.74 -1.21
N HIS A 41 12.94 17.46 -0.91
CA HIS A 41 11.89 16.46 -0.84
C HIS A 41 12.25 15.26 0.03
N LEU A 42 11.23 14.53 0.50
CA LEU A 42 11.38 13.23 1.13
C LEU A 42 11.06 12.14 0.12
N TYR A 43 11.81 11.05 0.16
CA TYR A 43 11.50 9.81 -0.55
C TYR A 43 11.16 8.72 0.46
N LEU A 44 9.92 8.25 0.42
CA LEU A 44 9.38 7.29 1.38
C LEU A 44 8.87 6.06 0.63
N VAL A 45 9.34 4.89 0.98
CA VAL A 45 8.88 3.59 0.46
C VAL A 45 8.12 2.85 1.55
N LEU A 46 6.86 2.51 1.30
CA LEU A 46 6.02 1.73 2.20
C LEU A 46 5.43 0.52 1.48
N HIS A 47 5.08 -0.50 2.27
CA HIS A 47 4.43 -1.71 1.77
C HIS A 47 3.07 -1.87 2.43
N PHE A 48 2.07 -2.27 1.65
CA PHE A 48 0.72 -2.50 2.14
C PHE A 48 0.21 -3.88 1.71
N PRO A 49 -0.55 -4.57 2.57
CA PRO A 49 -1.23 -5.79 2.16
C PRO A 49 -2.39 -5.43 1.23
N VAL A 50 -2.41 -6.06 0.06
CA VAL A 50 -3.48 -5.90 -0.93
C VAL A 50 -4.09 -7.26 -1.21
N VAL A 51 -5.42 -7.32 -1.16
CA VAL A 51 -6.20 -8.51 -1.50
C VAL A 51 -6.44 -8.52 -3.00
N ASP A 52 -6.06 -9.59 -3.66
CA ASP A 52 -6.41 -9.82 -5.05
C ASP A 52 -7.91 -10.11 -5.19
N ALA A 53 -8.62 -9.31 -5.96
CA ALA A 53 -10.08 -9.40 -6.08
C ALA A 53 -10.57 -10.72 -6.71
N LYS A 54 -9.73 -11.40 -7.50
CA LYS A 54 -10.10 -12.64 -8.20
C LYS A 54 -9.83 -13.87 -7.35
N THR A 55 -8.69 -13.89 -6.67
CA THR A 55 -8.23 -15.07 -5.93
C THR A 55 -8.45 -14.95 -4.42
N GLY A 56 -8.69 -13.76 -3.90
CA GLY A 56 -8.75 -13.47 -2.47
C GLY A 56 -7.41 -13.58 -1.74
N ALA A 57 -6.32 -13.83 -2.47
CA ALA A 57 -4.99 -13.97 -1.90
C ALA A 57 -4.41 -12.61 -1.50
N ILE A 58 -3.67 -12.58 -0.40
CA ILE A 58 -3.01 -11.36 0.07
C ILE A 58 -1.57 -11.32 -0.46
N SER A 59 -1.19 -10.16 -0.99
CA SER A 59 0.17 -9.86 -1.41
C SER A 59 0.66 -8.55 -0.80
N SER A 60 1.98 -8.44 -0.56
CA SER A 60 2.60 -7.19 -0.16
C SER A 60 2.89 -6.37 -1.42
N ARG A 61 2.36 -5.15 -1.50
CA ARG A 61 2.60 -4.22 -2.61
C ARG A 61 3.27 -2.95 -2.13
N GLU A 62 4.21 -2.46 -2.92
CA GLU A 62 5.03 -1.30 -2.66
C GLU A 62 4.36 -0.04 -3.19
N ILE A 63 4.47 1.03 -2.42
CA ILE A 63 4.13 2.39 -2.83
C ILE A 63 5.28 3.31 -2.44
N ASP A 64 5.81 4.02 -3.42
CA ASP A 64 6.79 5.06 -3.21
C ASP A 64 6.08 6.42 -3.17
N PHE A 65 6.51 7.26 -2.27
CA PHE A 65 6.03 8.62 -2.11
C PHE A 65 7.21 9.58 -2.27
N VAL A 66 7.13 10.47 -3.25
CA VAL A 66 8.03 11.61 -3.37
C VAL A 66 7.28 12.83 -2.85
N VAL A 67 7.71 13.35 -1.71
CA VAL A 67 6.97 14.35 -0.93
C VAL A 67 7.68 15.68 -1.00
N PHE A 68 7.21 16.59 -1.84
CA PHE A 68 7.64 17.98 -1.89
C PHE A 68 6.75 18.85 -0.97
N PRO A 69 7.10 20.08 -0.65
CA PRO A 69 6.27 20.93 0.23
C PRO A 69 4.81 21.07 -0.20
N TYR A 70 4.54 21.13 -1.53
CA TYR A 70 3.21 21.35 -2.08
C TYR A 70 2.77 20.31 -3.12
N ASN A 71 3.61 19.33 -3.41
CA ASN A 71 3.33 18.26 -4.37
C ASN A 71 3.60 16.91 -3.73
N LEU A 72 2.76 15.94 -4.02
CA LEU A 72 2.94 14.54 -3.65
C LEU A 72 2.86 13.69 -4.90
N ILE A 73 3.88 12.89 -5.14
CA ILE A 73 3.91 11.92 -6.21
C ILE A 73 3.84 10.54 -5.57
N THR A 74 2.93 9.70 -6.04
CA THR A 74 2.85 8.29 -5.67
C THR A 74 3.26 7.45 -6.86
N VAL A 75 4.10 6.44 -6.60
CA VAL A 75 4.53 5.47 -7.59
C VAL A 75 4.23 4.08 -7.05
N HIS A 76 3.70 3.21 -7.89
CA HIS A 76 3.45 1.81 -7.57
C HIS A 76 3.64 0.94 -8.82
N TYR A 77 4.00 -0.31 -8.61
CA TYR A 77 4.40 -1.22 -9.70
C TYR A 77 3.32 -2.25 -10.05
N GLN A 78 2.26 -2.25 -9.29
CA GLN A 78 1.10 -3.10 -9.45
C GLN A 78 -0.13 -2.31 -9.00
N GLU A 79 -1.28 -2.69 -9.51
CA GLU A 79 -2.57 -2.10 -9.14
C GLU A 79 -2.77 -2.10 -7.61
N ILE A 80 -3.19 -0.96 -7.05
CA ILE A 80 -3.52 -0.79 -5.64
C ILE A 80 -4.94 -0.23 -5.55
N PRO A 81 -5.95 -1.09 -5.54
CA PRO A 81 -7.36 -0.67 -5.57
C PRO A 81 -7.73 0.34 -4.49
N GLN A 82 -7.07 0.28 -3.33
CA GLN A 82 -7.30 1.20 -2.22
C GLN A 82 -6.90 2.65 -2.55
N LEU A 83 -5.88 2.85 -3.41
CA LEU A 83 -5.52 4.19 -3.90
C LEU A 83 -6.55 4.71 -4.91
N ASP A 84 -6.99 3.86 -5.80
CA ASP A 84 -7.99 4.22 -6.83
C ASP A 84 -9.32 4.56 -6.17
N GLU A 85 -9.79 3.74 -5.23
CA GLU A 85 -10.99 4.00 -4.43
C GLU A 85 -10.87 5.32 -3.67
N PHE A 86 -9.71 5.61 -3.07
CA PHE A 86 -9.50 6.87 -2.36
C PHE A 86 -9.51 8.07 -3.32
N GLN A 87 -8.88 7.95 -4.49
CA GLN A 87 -8.89 8.97 -5.53
C GLN A 87 -10.31 9.24 -6.03
N GLN A 88 -11.09 8.20 -6.29
CA GLN A 88 -12.49 8.32 -6.70
C GLN A 88 -13.31 9.03 -5.61
N LEU A 89 -13.16 8.64 -4.35
CA LEU A 89 -13.84 9.24 -3.21
C LEU A 89 -13.54 10.76 -3.10
N LEU A 90 -12.29 11.16 -3.34
CA LEU A 90 -11.91 12.57 -3.36
C LEU A 90 -12.52 13.32 -4.57
N GLY A 91 -12.73 12.63 -5.69
CA GLY A 91 -13.41 13.18 -6.86
C GLY A 91 -14.89 13.46 -6.62
N GLU A 92 -15.56 12.59 -5.87
CA GLU A 92 -17.00 12.64 -5.60
C GLU A 92 -17.38 13.57 -4.43
N HIS A 93 -16.44 13.82 -3.49
CA HIS A 93 -16.71 14.56 -2.26
C HIS A 93 -15.82 15.80 -2.11
N GLU A 94 -16.34 16.96 -2.53
CA GLU A 94 -15.61 18.23 -2.50
C GLU A 94 -15.11 18.61 -1.10
N ALA A 95 -15.94 18.54 -0.07
CA ALA A 95 -15.56 18.85 1.31
C ALA A 95 -14.46 17.93 1.86
N LEU A 96 -14.45 16.65 1.44
CA LEU A 96 -13.38 15.72 1.78
C LEU A 96 -12.10 16.09 1.05
N ARG A 97 -12.20 16.41 -0.24
CA ARG A 97 -11.08 16.84 -1.08
C ARG A 97 -10.41 18.09 -0.50
N GLU A 98 -11.15 19.14 -0.19
CA GLU A 98 -10.62 20.36 0.41
C GLU A 98 -9.89 20.09 1.72
N ARG A 99 -10.47 19.26 2.59
CA ARG A 99 -9.85 18.89 3.86
C ARG A 99 -8.61 18.01 3.68
N THR A 100 -8.58 17.16 2.65
CA THR A 100 -7.49 16.22 2.38
C THR A 100 -6.30 16.92 1.72
N PHE A 101 -6.56 17.76 0.74
CA PHE A 101 -5.51 18.53 0.06
C PHE A 101 -4.96 19.69 0.92
N GLY A 102 -5.70 20.17 1.91
CA GLY A 102 -5.31 21.07 2.98
C GLY A 102 -4.19 22.08 2.64
N ALA A 103 -3.27 22.27 3.60
CA ALA A 103 -2.21 23.25 3.49
C ALA A 103 -0.85 22.68 2.98
N SER A 104 -0.69 21.35 2.89
CA SER A 104 0.59 20.75 2.49
C SER A 104 0.43 19.32 1.93
N SER A 105 1.45 18.89 1.18
CA SER A 105 1.56 17.50 0.70
C SER A 105 1.66 16.47 1.84
N GLY A 106 2.25 16.86 2.96
CA GLY A 106 2.31 16.02 4.17
C GLY A 106 0.93 15.70 4.73
N GLN A 107 -0.03 16.63 4.65
CA GLN A 107 -1.41 16.34 5.03
C GLN A 107 -2.07 15.35 4.09
N LEU A 108 -1.85 15.49 2.79
CA LEU A 108 -2.34 14.53 1.79
C LEU A 108 -1.72 13.14 2.03
N LEU A 109 -0.40 13.06 2.24
CA LEU A 109 0.31 11.83 2.58
C LEU A 109 -0.30 11.16 3.82
N TYR A 110 -0.52 11.92 4.89
CA TYR A 110 -1.15 11.41 6.11
C TYR A 110 -2.52 10.78 5.84
N HIS A 111 -3.36 11.43 5.03
CA HIS A 111 -4.68 10.91 4.70
C HIS A 111 -4.61 9.63 3.86
N ILE A 112 -3.70 9.56 2.88
CA ILE A 112 -3.48 8.34 2.08
C ILE A 112 -3.02 7.20 2.99
N ILE A 113 -1.97 7.39 3.78
CA ILE A 113 -1.44 6.38 4.69
C ILE A 113 -2.51 5.91 5.67
N ARG A 114 -3.25 6.84 6.27
CA ARG A 114 -4.35 6.52 7.18
C ARG A 114 -5.42 5.65 6.53
N GLN A 115 -5.79 5.95 5.29
CA GLN A 115 -6.77 5.16 4.54
C GLN A 115 -6.24 3.75 4.26
N LEU A 116 -5.00 3.62 3.80
CA LEU A 116 -4.36 2.33 3.53
C LEU A 116 -4.27 1.45 4.79
N PHE A 117 -3.91 2.05 5.93
CA PHE A 117 -3.91 1.33 7.21
C PHE A 117 -5.30 0.96 7.69
N ALA A 118 -6.32 1.79 7.47
CA ALA A 118 -7.70 1.47 7.84
C ALA A 118 -8.22 0.25 7.07
N VAL A 119 -7.92 0.16 5.77
CA VAL A 119 -8.25 -1.01 4.94
C VAL A 119 -7.46 -2.22 5.41
N SER A 120 -6.15 -2.08 5.65
CA SER A 120 -5.31 -3.18 6.16
C SER A 120 -5.85 -3.75 7.48
N LYS A 121 -6.31 -2.90 8.39
CA LYS A 121 -6.93 -3.34 9.65
C LYS A 121 -8.19 -4.17 9.41
N LYS A 122 -9.07 -3.72 8.51
CA LYS A 122 -10.29 -4.44 8.15
C LYS A 122 -10.00 -5.83 7.55
N GLU A 123 -8.95 -5.91 6.72
CA GLU A 123 -8.50 -7.20 6.16
C GLU A 123 -7.94 -8.13 7.23
N LEU A 124 -7.19 -7.62 8.22
CA LEU A 124 -6.73 -8.41 9.35
C LEU A 124 -7.89 -8.98 10.15
N GLU A 125 -8.92 -8.18 10.46
CA GLU A 125 -10.14 -8.66 11.13
C GLU A 125 -10.84 -9.75 10.32
N THR A 126 -10.79 -9.69 8.99
CA THR A 126 -11.34 -10.72 8.10
C THR A 126 -10.53 -12.02 8.19
N ILE A 127 -9.20 -11.93 8.23
CA ILE A 127 -8.32 -13.09 8.43
C ILE A 127 -8.61 -13.75 9.79
N GLU A 128 -8.71 -12.96 10.86
CA GLU A 128 -9.00 -13.46 12.21
C GLU A 128 -10.32 -14.25 12.25
N LYS A 129 -11.39 -13.75 11.62
CA LYS A 129 -12.66 -14.47 11.51
C LYS A 129 -12.53 -15.79 10.74
N LYS A 130 -11.76 -15.80 9.66
CA LYS A 130 -11.51 -17.02 8.88
C LYS A 130 -10.71 -18.06 9.70
N VAL A 131 -9.74 -17.61 10.48
CA VAL A 131 -8.97 -18.48 11.38
C VAL A 131 -9.89 -19.11 12.43
N GLN A 132 -10.74 -18.30 13.08
CA GLN A 132 -11.70 -18.81 14.06
C GLN A 132 -12.64 -19.85 13.44
N SER A 133 -13.23 -19.57 12.28
CA SER A 133 -14.09 -20.52 11.57
C SER A 133 -13.37 -21.82 11.20
N ALA A 134 -12.09 -21.74 10.81
CA ALA A 134 -11.30 -22.94 10.53
C ALA A 134 -11.05 -23.78 11.79
N GLN A 135 -10.79 -23.13 12.95
CA GLN A 135 -10.66 -23.82 14.23
C GLN A 135 -11.94 -24.55 14.62
N ASP A 136 -13.09 -23.89 14.51
CA ASP A 136 -14.40 -24.47 14.85
C ASP A 136 -14.67 -25.72 14.01
N ARG A 137 -14.41 -25.68 12.68
CA ARG A 137 -14.57 -26.85 11.80
C ARG A 137 -13.64 -28.00 12.12
N VAL A 138 -12.43 -27.75 12.58
CA VAL A 138 -11.53 -28.82 13.06
C VAL A 138 -12.12 -29.51 14.29
N PHE A 139 -12.67 -28.75 15.25
CA PHE A 139 -13.32 -29.32 16.43
C PHE A 139 -14.58 -30.11 16.11
N GLU A 140 -15.28 -29.80 15.02
CA GLU A 140 -16.44 -30.53 14.51
C GLU A 140 -16.07 -31.80 13.73
N GLY A 141 -14.77 -32.12 13.58
CA GLY A 141 -14.30 -33.33 12.93
C GLY A 141 -14.06 -33.20 11.42
N HIS A 142 -14.05 -31.98 10.85
CA HIS A 142 -13.78 -31.69 9.45
C HIS A 142 -12.28 -31.43 9.16
N GLU A 143 -11.40 -32.15 9.81
CA GLU A 143 -9.95 -31.89 9.80
C GLU A 143 -9.35 -31.89 8.39
N ARG A 144 -9.68 -32.89 7.55
CA ARG A 144 -9.11 -33.04 6.21
C ARG A 144 -9.48 -31.92 5.26
N GLU A 145 -10.72 -31.47 5.32
CA GLU A 145 -11.25 -30.40 4.45
C GLU A 145 -10.67 -29.04 4.87
N THR A 146 -10.40 -28.88 6.17
CA THR A 146 -9.92 -27.62 6.74
C THR A 146 -8.41 -27.41 6.57
N LEU A 147 -7.61 -28.48 6.31
CA LEU A 147 -6.16 -28.38 6.17
C LEU A 147 -5.71 -27.43 5.04
N GLN A 148 -6.41 -27.44 3.90
CA GLN A 148 -6.09 -26.54 2.80
C GLN A 148 -6.37 -25.08 3.16
N ASP A 149 -7.50 -24.82 3.82
CA ASP A 149 -7.88 -23.48 4.26
C ASP A 149 -6.86 -22.93 5.27
N ILE A 150 -6.45 -23.75 6.22
CA ILE A 150 -5.40 -23.39 7.21
C ILE A 150 -4.09 -23.03 6.51
N SER A 151 -3.72 -23.77 5.47
CA SER A 151 -2.49 -23.49 4.70
C SER A 151 -2.58 -22.16 3.94
N HIS A 152 -3.74 -21.84 3.36
CA HIS A 152 -4.00 -20.58 2.70
C HIS A 152 -3.99 -19.41 3.71
N LEU A 153 -4.70 -19.54 4.82
CA LEU A 153 -4.74 -18.54 5.89
C LEU A 153 -3.36 -18.25 6.46
N ARG A 154 -2.55 -19.28 6.66
CA ARG A 154 -1.16 -19.11 7.11
C ARG A 154 -0.34 -18.29 6.11
N ARG A 155 -0.46 -18.59 4.82
CA ARG A 155 0.23 -17.84 3.76
C ARG A 155 -0.21 -16.39 3.74
N ASP A 156 -1.51 -16.14 3.82
CA ASP A 156 -2.08 -14.79 3.81
C ASP A 156 -1.60 -13.98 5.02
N LEU A 157 -1.58 -14.60 6.21
CA LEU A 157 -1.06 -13.98 7.43
C LEU A 157 0.44 -13.66 7.31
N LEU A 158 1.24 -14.56 6.74
CA LEU A 158 2.67 -14.31 6.52
C LEU A 158 2.89 -13.16 5.52
N ASN A 159 2.12 -13.08 4.44
CA ASN A 159 2.19 -11.98 3.49
C ASN A 159 1.75 -10.66 4.12
N PHE A 160 0.72 -10.69 4.95
CA PHE A 160 0.28 -9.53 5.72
C PHE A 160 1.37 -9.02 6.67
N GLN A 161 1.99 -9.92 7.43
CA GLN A 161 3.11 -9.60 8.32
C GLN A 161 4.33 -9.09 7.54
N LYS A 162 4.63 -9.67 6.38
CA LYS A 162 5.74 -9.23 5.52
C LYS A 162 5.54 -7.78 5.03
N ALA A 163 4.31 -7.37 4.77
CA ALA A 163 4.01 -6.01 4.37
C ALA A 163 4.20 -5.01 5.51
N LEU A 164 3.71 -5.31 6.72
CA LEU A 164 3.61 -4.31 7.81
C LEU A 164 4.75 -4.36 8.81
N LYS A 165 5.29 -5.53 9.14
CA LYS A 165 6.31 -5.69 10.18
C LYS A 165 7.60 -4.89 9.97
N PRO A 166 8.12 -4.73 8.74
CA PRO A 166 9.34 -3.96 8.51
C PRO A 166 9.18 -2.44 8.66
N GLN A 167 7.94 -1.94 8.85
CA GLN A 167 7.64 -0.51 8.93
C GLN A 167 7.62 0.05 10.37
N HIS A 168 8.09 -0.74 11.33
CA HIS A 168 8.22 -0.35 12.74
C HIS A 168 9.62 0.14 13.09
#